data_9ad4c6623006e26730d0b39188729389
#
_entry.id   9ad4c6623006e26730d0b39188729389
#
_cell.length_a   1.000
_cell.length_b   1.000
_cell.length_c   1.000
_cell.angle_alpha   90.00
_cell.angle_beta   90.00
_cell.angle_gamma   90.00
#
_symmetry.space_group_name_H-M   'P 1'
#
loop_
_entity.id
_entity.type
_entity.pdbx_description
1 polymer ?
#
loop_
_entity_poly.entity_id
_entity_poly.type
_entity_poly.pdbx_seq_one_letter_code
_entity_poly.pdbx_strand_id
1 'polypeptide(L)'
;MTNLCLCFFLLFSRVSGIFRTVMKMNIHKSAEDYLEAMLMLKEERGYVRSIDVADKLGVTKPSVSYATKRLRESGYITFDPAGMIVLLEPGLEIAERMYERHKLLTRLLIRLGVEAETAREDACRIEHDLSVESFDAIRRHAREHREV
;
A
#
# COMPACT_ATOMS: atom_id res chain seq x y z
N MET A 1 -16.28 -37.46 31.17
CA MET A 1 -14.95 -37.07 30.63
C MET A 1 -15.12 -36.85 29.16
N THR A 2 -15.01 -35.66 28.66
CA THR A 2 -14.95 -35.18 27.30
C THR A 2 -15.83 -33.97 27.10
N ASN A 3 -15.23 -32.79 27.12
CA ASN A 3 -15.73 -31.61 26.37
C ASN A 3 -14.87 -30.35 26.66
N LEU A 4 -13.58 -30.53 27.00
CA LEU A 4 -12.70 -29.40 27.26
C LEU A 4 -11.86 -28.96 26.00
N CYS A 5 -11.88 -29.76 24.92
CA CYS A 5 -11.01 -29.55 23.75
C CYS A 5 -11.66 -28.72 22.65
N LEU A 6 -12.99 -28.62 22.63
CA LEU A 6 -13.70 -27.86 21.57
C LEU A 6 -13.79 -26.34 21.84
N CYS A 7 -13.75 -25.94 23.11
CA CYS A 7 -13.79 -24.52 23.49
C CYS A 7 -12.48 -23.79 23.20
N PHE A 8 -11.33 -24.47 23.20
CA PHE A 8 -10.03 -23.83 22.95
C PHE A 8 -9.80 -23.49 21.50
N PHE A 9 -10.40 -24.29 20.58
CA PHE A 9 -10.26 -24.03 19.13
C PHE A 9 -11.12 -22.87 18.63
N LEU A 10 -12.27 -22.63 19.24
CA LEU A 10 -13.17 -21.52 18.89
C LEU A 10 -12.70 -20.17 19.46
N LEU A 11 -11.97 -20.16 20.58
CA LEU A 11 -11.36 -18.95 21.13
C LEU A 11 -10.16 -18.49 20.30
N PHE A 12 -9.38 -19.41 19.73
CA PHE A 12 -8.21 -19.08 18.92
C PHE A 12 -8.60 -18.48 17.55
N SER A 13 -9.73 -18.92 16.98
CA SER A 13 -10.25 -18.36 15.72
C SER A 13 -10.79 -16.93 15.86
N ARG A 14 -11.35 -16.57 17.02
CA ARG A 14 -11.83 -15.22 17.31
C ARG A 14 -10.70 -14.22 17.60
N VAL A 15 -9.61 -14.68 18.22
CA VAL A 15 -8.43 -13.84 18.52
C VAL A 15 -7.72 -13.45 17.24
N SER A 16 -7.64 -14.34 16.24
CA SER A 16 -7.05 -14.03 14.92
C SER A 16 -7.83 -12.95 14.17
N GLY A 17 -9.16 -12.92 14.28
CA GLY A 17 -10.01 -11.89 13.65
C GLY A 17 -9.87 -10.52 14.31
N ILE A 18 -9.75 -10.46 15.63
CA ILE A 18 -9.58 -9.22 16.39
C ILE A 18 -8.16 -8.66 16.17
N PHE A 19 -7.13 -9.51 16.09
CA PHE A 19 -5.76 -9.09 15.77
C PHE A 19 -5.65 -8.53 14.36
N ARG A 20 -6.37 -9.07 13.38
CA ARG A 20 -6.45 -8.54 12.01
C ARG A 20 -7.15 -7.17 11.96
N THR A 21 -8.13 -6.93 12.82
CA THR A 21 -8.87 -5.65 12.87
C THR A 21 -8.09 -4.56 13.61
N VAL A 22 -7.31 -4.92 14.64
CA VAL A 22 -6.49 -3.97 15.41
C VAL A 22 -5.24 -3.53 14.65
N MET A 23 -4.69 -4.38 13.76
CA MET A 23 -3.57 -3.99 12.88
C MET A 23 -3.97 -3.13 11.67
N LYS A 24 -5.24 -2.81 11.50
CA LYS A 24 -5.73 -1.83 10.50
C LYS A 24 -5.55 -0.38 10.94
N MET A 25 -4.73 -0.15 11.97
CA MET A 25 -4.52 1.17 12.57
C MET A 25 -3.37 1.93 11.93
N ASN A 26 -3.74 3.00 11.25
CA ASN A 26 -2.94 4.20 10.97
C ASN A 26 -1.48 3.95 10.55
N ILE A 27 -1.32 3.36 9.38
CA ILE A 27 -0.08 3.59 8.64
C ILE A 27 -0.14 5.06 8.22
N HIS A 28 0.88 5.83 8.62
CA HIS A 28 0.99 7.22 8.21
C HIS A 28 1.07 7.29 6.67
N LYS A 29 0.44 8.29 6.08
CA LYS A 29 0.47 8.58 4.64
C LYS A 29 1.87 8.33 4.03
N SER A 30 2.91 8.84 4.68
CA SER A 30 4.28 8.64 4.23
C SER A 30 4.73 7.17 4.14
N ALA A 31 4.21 6.27 4.97
CA ALA A 31 4.54 4.85 4.89
C ALA A 31 3.84 4.18 3.70
N GLU A 32 2.62 4.60 3.36
CA GLU A 32 1.91 4.18 2.17
C GLU A 32 2.65 4.63 0.91
N ASP A 33 3.10 5.91 0.83
CA ASP A 33 3.91 6.43 -0.27
C ASP A 33 5.19 5.60 -0.51
N TYR A 34 5.90 5.23 0.57
CA TYR A 34 7.11 4.41 0.46
C TYR A 34 6.81 3.00 -0.06
N LEU A 35 5.77 2.35 0.46
CA LEU A 35 5.39 0.99 0.04
C LEU A 35 4.92 0.96 -1.40
N GLU A 36 4.12 1.94 -1.82
CA GLU A 36 3.68 2.09 -3.21
C GLU A 36 4.87 2.32 -4.14
N ALA A 37 5.77 3.25 -3.83
CA ALA A 37 6.96 3.50 -4.63
C ALA A 37 7.84 2.26 -4.77
N MET A 38 7.96 1.44 -3.72
CA MET A 38 8.69 0.18 -3.76
C MET A 38 8.01 -0.83 -4.69
N LEU A 39 6.68 -0.93 -4.69
CA LEU A 39 5.95 -1.79 -5.61
C LEU A 39 6.13 -1.35 -7.06
N MET A 40 5.97 -0.05 -7.32
CA MET A 40 6.18 0.51 -8.66
C MET A 40 7.58 0.22 -9.20
N LEU A 41 8.62 0.42 -8.36
CA LEU A 41 10.02 0.11 -8.73
C LEU A 41 10.23 -1.38 -9.01
N LYS A 42 9.59 -2.25 -8.21
CA LYS A 42 9.65 -3.70 -8.44
C LYS A 42 9.01 -4.08 -9.77
N GLU A 43 7.88 -3.50 -10.14
CA GLU A 43 7.23 -3.72 -11.43
C GLU A 43 8.06 -3.17 -12.60
N GLU A 44 8.64 -1.97 -12.44
CA GLU A 44 9.42 -1.30 -13.49
C GLU A 44 10.79 -1.95 -13.75
N ARG A 45 11.48 -2.41 -12.69
CA ARG A 45 12.90 -2.81 -12.73
C ARG A 45 13.17 -4.24 -12.30
N GLY A 46 12.20 -4.90 -11.66
CA GLY A 46 12.36 -6.23 -11.08
C GLY A 46 13.05 -6.26 -9.70
N TYR A 47 13.60 -5.14 -9.23
CA TYR A 47 14.29 -5.01 -7.95
C TYR A 47 14.05 -3.62 -7.33
N VAL A 48 14.33 -3.48 -6.02
CA VAL A 48 14.14 -2.22 -5.28
C VAL A 48 15.36 -1.89 -4.45
N ARG A 49 16.05 -0.78 -4.77
CA ARG A 49 17.14 -0.24 -3.95
C ARG A 49 16.69 1.02 -3.23
N SER A 50 17.24 1.27 -2.04
CA SER A 50 16.92 2.49 -1.27
C SER A 50 17.23 3.78 -2.04
N ILE A 51 18.24 3.78 -2.90
CA ILE A 51 18.58 4.94 -3.72
C ILE A 51 17.48 5.22 -4.78
N ASP A 52 16.94 4.16 -5.39
CA ASP A 52 15.88 4.31 -6.40
C ASP A 52 14.57 4.81 -5.75
N VAL A 53 14.30 4.41 -4.50
CA VAL A 53 13.17 4.94 -3.72
C VAL A 53 13.35 6.42 -3.41
N ALA A 54 14.58 6.84 -3.04
CA ALA A 54 14.90 8.24 -2.80
C ALA A 54 14.64 9.10 -4.05
N ASP A 55 15.14 8.64 -5.19
CA ASP A 55 14.99 9.34 -6.47
C ASP A 55 13.51 9.40 -6.90
N LYS A 56 12.77 8.29 -6.76
CA LYS A 56 11.34 8.22 -7.16
C LYS A 56 10.45 9.14 -6.33
N LEU A 57 10.70 9.23 -5.02
CA LEU A 57 9.91 10.07 -4.10
C LEU A 57 10.45 11.50 -3.95
N GLY A 58 11.60 11.82 -4.54
CA GLY A 58 12.22 13.13 -4.39
C GLY A 58 12.65 13.45 -2.95
N VAL A 59 13.03 12.41 -2.17
CA VAL A 59 13.40 12.55 -0.76
C VAL A 59 14.90 12.25 -0.53
N THR A 60 15.41 12.65 0.62
CA THR A 60 16.83 12.41 0.96
C THR A 60 17.10 10.96 1.32
N LYS A 61 18.33 10.49 1.09
CA LYS A 61 18.79 9.15 1.50
C LYS A 61 18.60 8.87 3.00
N PRO A 62 18.88 9.80 3.93
CA PRO A 62 18.58 9.62 5.35
C PRO A 62 17.08 9.40 5.62
N SER A 63 16.19 10.11 4.90
CA SER A 63 14.75 9.91 5.03
C SER A 63 14.33 8.49 4.64
N VAL A 64 14.87 7.98 3.52
CA VAL A 64 14.64 6.59 3.09
C VAL A 64 15.17 5.59 4.11
N SER A 65 16.41 5.80 4.62
CA SER A 65 17.01 4.91 5.64
C SER A 65 16.14 4.85 6.90
N TYR A 66 15.62 5.99 7.35
CA TYR A 66 14.72 6.04 8.49
C TYR A 66 13.40 5.32 8.23
N ALA A 67 12.77 5.58 7.09
CA ALA A 67 11.50 4.98 6.71
C ALA A 67 11.64 3.45 6.54
N THR A 68 12.66 2.97 5.81
CA THR A 68 12.88 1.53 5.60
C THR A 68 13.21 0.80 6.90
N LYS A 69 13.94 1.44 7.84
CA LYS A 69 14.14 0.88 9.17
C LYS A 69 12.81 0.65 9.88
N ARG A 70 11.92 1.64 9.91
CA ARG A 70 10.62 1.53 10.56
C ARG A 70 9.70 0.52 9.87
N LEU A 71 9.65 0.53 8.54
CA LEU A 71 8.88 -0.44 7.76
C LEU A 71 9.34 -1.88 8.02
N ARG A 72 10.65 -2.10 8.14
CA ARG A 72 11.20 -3.41 8.48
C ARG A 72 10.85 -3.82 9.91
N GLU A 73 11.00 -2.92 10.89
CA GLU A 73 10.62 -3.17 12.29
C GLU A 73 9.12 -3.48 12.44
N SER A 74 8.28 -2.91 11.58
CA SER A 74 6.84 -3.16 11.53
C SER A 74 6.44 -4.40 10.71
N GLY A 75 7.41 -5.10 10.09
CA GLY A 75 7.15 -6.33 9.33
C GLY A 75 6.53 -6.12 7.95
N TYR A 76 6.66 -4.93 7.36
CA TYR A 76 6.18 -4.65 6.00
C TYR A 76 7.18 -4.96 4.91
N ILE A 77 8.47 -4.87 5.22
CA ILE A 77 9.56 -5.13 4.29
C ILE A 77 10.67 -5.94 4.96
N THR A 78 11.52 -6.55 4.13
CA THR A 78 12.82 -7.09 4.55
C THR A 78 13.89 -6.69 3.53
N PHE A 79 15.13 -7.11 3.78
CA PHE A 79 16.23 -6.97 2.83
C PHE A 79 16.74 -8.36 2.48
N ASP A 80 17.00 -8.58 1.20
CA ASP A 80 17.68 -9.78 0.74
C ASP A 80 19.18 -9.75 1.02
N PRO A 81 19.93 -10.85 0.77
CA PRO A 81 21.37 -10.89 0.97
C PRO A 81 22.18 -9.89 0.13
N ALA A 82 21.60 -9.41 -0.99
CA ALA A 82 22.21 -8.38 -1.84
C ALA A 82 21.85 -6.94 -1.38
N GLY A 83 21.07 -6.80 -0.30
CA GLY A 83 20.66 -5.51 0.24
C GLY A 83 19.49 -4.86 -0.52
N MET A 84 18.80 -5.63 -1.36
CA MET A 84 17.57 -5.16 -2.03
C MET A 84 16.39 -5.22 -1.08
N ILE A 85 15.48 -4.26 -1.21
CA ILE A 85 14.24 -4.21 -0.44
C ILE A 85 13.25 -5.23 -1.02
N VAL A 86 12.66 -6.04 -0.14
CA VAL A 86 11.63 -7.02 -0.45
C VAL A 86 10.37 -6.70 0.33
N LEU A 87 9.26 -6.46 -0.37
CA LEU A 87 7.95 -6.30 0.24
C LEU A 87 7.50 -7.64 0.82
N LEU A 88 7.12 -7.63 2.10
CA LEU A 88 6.44 -8.75 2.76
C LEU A 88 4.94 -8.65 2.52
N GLU A 89 4.21 -9.75 2.75
CA GLU A 89 2.76 -9.82 2.50
C GLU A 89 1.96 -8.62 3.04
N PRO A 90 2.13 -8.19 4.32
CA PRO A 90 1.37 -7.04 4.82
C PRO A 90 1.75 -5.71 4.13
N GLY A 91 3.01 -5.56 3.73
CA GLY A 91 3.48 -4.39 2.99
C GLY A 91 3.00 -4.39 1.53
N LEU A 92 2.95 -5.56 0.92
CA LEU A 92 2.46 -5.76 -0.44
C LEU A 92 0.96 -5.44 -0.54
N GLU A 93 0.14 -5.94 0.38
CA GLU A 93 -1.30 -5.63 0.44
C GLU A 93 -1.59 -4.12 0.50
N ILE A 94 -0.77 -3.38 1.25
CA ILE A 94 -0.91 -1.92 1.35
C ILE A 94 -0.47 -1.25 0.04
N ALA A 95 0.69 -1.65 -0.49
CA ALA A 95 1.23 -1.10 -1.72
C ALA A 95 0.28 -1.31 -2.91
N GLU A 96 -0.26 -2.52 -3.06
CA GLU A 96 -1.22 -2.86 -4.12
C GLU A 96 -2.50 -2.03 -4.02
N ARG A 97 -3.03 -1.87 -2.80
CA ARG A 97 -4.22 -1.04 -2.55
C ARG A 97 -3.98 0.42 -2.95
N MET A 98 -2.83 0.99 -2.59
CA MET A 98 -2.50 2.38 -2.94
C MET A 98 -2.28 2.53 -4.43
N TYR A 99 -1.54 1.63 -5.04
CA TYR A 99 -1.26 1.65 -6.47
C TYR A 99 -2.52 1.43 -7.34
N GLU A 100 -3.48 0.60 -6.89
CA GLU A 100 -4.80 0.51 -7.54
C GLU A 100 -5.53 1.86 -7.52
N ARG A 101 -5.53 2.54 -6.35
CA ARG A 101 -6.14 3.86 -6.21
C ARG A 101 -5.50 4.89 -7.13
N HIS A 102 -4.18 4.97 -7.10
CA HIS A 102 -3.39 5.86 -7.95
C HIS A 102 -3.73 5.70 -9.43
N LYS A 103 -3.67 4.46 -9.93
CA LYS A 103 -3.98 4.16 -11.33
C LYS A 103 -5.41 4.52 -11.72
N LEU A 104 -6.37 4.23 -10.87
CA LEU A 104 -7.78 4.52 -11.16
C LEU A 104 -8.05 6.02 -11.19
N LEU A 105 -7.60 6.75 -10.17
CA LEU A 105 -7.79 8.20 -10.05
C LEU A 105 -7.08 8.95 -11.18
N THR A 106 -5.85 8.57 -11.50
CA THR A 106 -5.11 9.16 -12.62
C THR A 106 -5.88 9.01 -13.93
N ARG A 107 -6.37 7.80 -14.24
CA ARG A 107 -7.15 7.56 -15.47
C ARG A 107 -8.44 8.34 -15.50
N LEU A 108 -9.15 8.40 -14.37
CA LEU A 108 -10.39 9.15 -14.27
C LEU A 108 -10.15 10.65 -14.52
N LEU A 109 -9.14 11.24 -13.89
CA LEU A 109 -8.80 12.65 -14.08
C LEU A 109 -8.41 12.97 -15.54
N ILE A 110 -7.60 12.10 -16.17
CA ILE A 110 -7.25 12.26 -17.60
C ILE A 110 -8.51 12.25 -18.48
N ARG A 111 -9.44 11.35 -18.22
CA ARG A 111 -10.71 11.29 -18.97
C ARG A 111 -11.60 12.49 -18.77
N LEU A 112 -11.54 13.12 -17.61
CA LEU A 112 -12.19 14.40 -17.33
C LEU A 112 -11.52 15.59 -18.02
N GLY A 113 -10.41 15.37 -18.73
CA GLY A 113 -9.69 16.40 -19.48
C GLY A 113 -8.52 17.03 -18.72
N VAL A 114 -8.13 16.48 -17.57
CA VAL A 114 -6.94 16.93 -16.85
C VAL A 114 -5.69 16.45 -17.60
N GLU A 115 -4.69 17.32 -17.70
CA GLU A 115 -3.40 16.97 -18.29
C GLU A 115 -2.74 15.82 -17.51
N ALA A 116 -2.05 14.91 -18.23
CA ALA A 116 -1.60 13.64 -17.66
C ALA A 116 -0.65 13.77 -16.47
N GLU A 117 0.26 14.75 -16.48
CA GLU A 117 1.18 14.98 -15.36
C GLU A 117 0.44 15.51 -14.14
N THR A 118 -0.41 16.52 -14.33
CA THR A 118 -1.28 17.06 -13.26
C THR A 118 -2.20 15.97 -12.68
N ALA A 119 -2.77 15.12 -13.54
CA ALA A 119 -3.62 14.02 -13.11
C ALA A 119 -2.87 13.02 -12.21
N ARG A 120 -1.62 12.70 -12.51
CA ARG A 120 -0.77 11.83 -11.67
C ARG A 120 -0.47 12.47 -10.31
N GLU A 121 -0.09 13.75 -10.31
CA GLU A 121 0.20 14.48 -9.08
C GLU A 121 -1.03 14.61 -8.18
N ASP A 122 -2.18 14.94 -8.74
CA ASP A 122 -3.42 15.08 -8.00
C ASP A 122 -3.93 13.72 -7.49
N ALA A 123 -3.83 12.65 -8.27
CA ALA A 123 -4.15 11.30 -7.84
C ALA A 123 -3.34 10.92 -6.60
N CYS A 124 -2.02 11.16 -6.61
CA CYS A 124 -1.13 10.91 -5.47
C CYS A 124 -1.52 11.69 -4.21
N ARG A 125 -2.07 12.90 -4.35
CA ARG A 125 -2.55 13.70 -3.21
C ARG A 125 -3.87 13.19 -2.64
N ILE A 126 -4.79 12.76 -3.51
CA ILE A 126 -6.17 12.41 -3.17
C ILE A 126 -6.29 10.98 -2.62
N GLU A 127 -5.50 10.04 -3.14
CA GLU A 127 -5.66 8.60 -2.89
C GLU A 127 -5.61 8.20 -1.41
N HIS A 128 -4.83 8.91 -0.62
CA HIS A 128 -4.68 8.66 0.82
C HIS A 128 -5.87 9.18 1.65
N ASP A 129 -6.50 10.25 1.18
CA ASP A 129 -7.55 10.97 1.92
C ASP A 129 -8.96 10.41 1.62
N LEU A 130 -9.10 9.54 0.61
CA LEU A 130 -10.36 8.88 0.28
C LEU A 130 -10.67 7.74 1.24
N SER A 131 -11.88 7.75 1.81
CA SER A 131 -12.40 6.59 2.52
C SER A 131 -12.52 5.37 1.59
N VAL A 132 -12.56 4.18 2.17
CA VAL A 132 -12.78 2.94 1.40
C VAL A 132 -14.12 3.00 0.68
N GLU A 133 -15.17 3.51 1.35
CA GLU A 133 -16.51 3.65 0.79
C GLU A 133 -16.53 4.59 -0.42
N SER A 134 -15.91 5.76 -0.31
CA SER A 134 -15.82 6.73 -1.42
C SER A 134 -15.04 6.15 -2.60
N PHE A 135 -13.91 5.52 -2.33
CA PHE A 135 -13.13 4.88 -3.40
C PHE A 135 -13.89 3.75 -4.09
N ASP A 136 -14.60 2.90 -3.34
CA ASP A 136 -15.42 1.83 -3.90
C ASP A 136 -16.57 2.37 -4.76
N ALA A 137 -17.15 3.51 -4.40
CA ALA A 137 -18.16 4.18 -5.22
C ALA A 137 -17.56 4.67 -6.55
N ILE A 138 -16.41 5.33 -6.51
CA ILE A 138 -15.67 5.76 -7.70
C ILE A 138 -15.33 4.55 -8.59
N ARG A 139 -14.82 3.47 -8.00
CA ARG A 139 -14.44 2.25 -8.71
C ARG A 139 -15.65 1.60 -9.41
N ARG A 140 -16.81 1.54 -8.75
CA ARG A 140 -18.05 1.03 -9.38
C ARG A 140 -18.45 1.91 -10.56
N HIS A 141 -18.49 3.22 -10.36
CA HIS A 141 -18.85 4.17 -11.42
C HIS A 141 -17.95 4.03 -12.65
N ALA A 142 -16.63 3.99 -12.43
CA ALA A 142 -15.67 3.83 -13.50
C ALA A 142 -15.86 2.52 -14.29
N ARG A 143 -16.20 1.42 -13.62
CA ARG A 143 -16.52 0.14 -14.28
C ARG A 143 -17.80 0.19 -15.10
N GLU A 144 -18.86 0.78 -14.56
CA GLU A 144 -20.16 0.89 -15.23
C GLU A 144 -20.09 1.74 -16.50
N HIS A 145 -19.26 2.76 -16.50
CA HIS A 145 -19.10 3.67 -17.63
C HIS A 145 -17.90 3.33 -18.54
N ARG A 146 -17.30 2.13 -18.35
CA ARG A 146 -16.10 1.69 -19.09
C ARG A 146 -14.94 2.70 -19.05
N GLU A 147 -14.77 3.32 -17.91
CA GLU A 147 -13.73 4.36 -17.69
C GLU A 147 -12.40 3.78 -17.16
N VAL A 148 -12.29 2.46 -17.11
CA VAL A 148 -11.11 1.72 -16.61
C VAL A 148 -10.61 0.74 -17.65
#